data_c3180dc61f84be90a0300d9789668174
#
_entry.id   c3180dc61f84be90a0300d9789668174
#
_cell.length_a   1.000
_cell.length_b   1.000
_cell.length_c   1.000
_cell.angle_alpha   90.00
_cell.angle_beta   90.00
_cell.angle_gamma   90.00
#
_symmetry.space_group_name_H-M   'P 1'
#
loop_
_entity.id
_entity.type
_entity.pdbx_description
1 polymer ?
#
loop_
_entity_poly.entity_id
_entity_poly.type
_entity_poly.pdbx_seq_one_letter_code
_entity_poly.pdbx_strand_id
1 'polypeptide(L)'
;MGEATERFAVEASMVKVFGSETSDMCIDTCLQIFGGYGFIEEYPLARAYRDDRINTIWEGTNEINRMIITGYMMKKVLLEELSLRNYLKALDDFLNQSLPGLADDPLSSEKYGLENAKRLAALVFHEALCEYGQDLKHEQQLGEALADIFTEIFTMESVIARVSHIQSANGASNMSSIIARIYAVESLLKMKSLSKAVSYTHLRAHETSLHL
;
A
#
# COMPACT_ATOMS: atom_id res chain seq x y z
N MET A 1 7.18 8.91 25.03
CA MET A 1 6.78 9.42 23.69
C MET A 1 7.61 8.79 22.56
N GLY A 2 8.94 8.73 22.63
CA GLY A 2 9.79 8.21 21.56
C GLY A 2 9.48 6.77 21.11
N GLU A 3 9.32 5.85 22.05
CA GLU A 3 9.00 4.44 21.73
C GLU A 3 7.67 4.25 20.99
N ALA A 4 6.63 5.01 21.37
CA ALA A 4 5.33 4.91 20.69
C ALA A 4 5.41 5.48 19.25
N THR A 5 6.15 6.58 19.06
CA THR A 5 6.37 7.18 17.74
C THR A 5 7.14 6.22 16.83
N GLU A 6 8.17 5.57 17.33
CA GLU A 6 8.96 4.61 16.56
C GLU A 6 8.15 3.36 16.22
N ARG A 7 7.33 2.88 17.16
CA ARG A 7 6.49 1.69 16.96
C ARG A 7 5.50 1.82 15.82
N PHE A 8 4.90 3.01 15.66
CA PHE A 8 3.85 3.26 14.66
C PHE A 8 4.33 4.14 13.49
N ALA A 9 5.64 4.31 13.32
CA ALA A 9 6.20 5.17 12.28
C ALA A 9 5.80 4.73 10.86
N VAL A 10 5.74 3.41 10.61
CA VAL A 10 5.37 2.85 9.31
C VAL A 10 3.91 3.15 9.01
N GLU A 11 3.01 2.80 9.92
CA GLU A 11 1.56 2.98 9.76
C GLU A 11 1.20 4.46 9.66
N ALA A 12 1.83 5.32 10.45
CA ALA A 12 1.62 6.77 10.39
C ALA A 12 2.06 7.35 9.03
N SER A 13 3.21 6.91 8.51
CA SER A 13 3.69 7.32 7.18
C SER A 13 2.77 6.81 6.06
N MET A 14 2.27 5.57 6.14
CA MET A 14 1.30 5.03 5.18
C MET A 14 0.00 5.86 5.18
N VAL A 15 -0.55 6.15 6.37
CA VAL A 15 -1.77 6.96 6.51
C VAL A 15 -1.56 8.38 5.98
N LYS A 16 -0.40 8.99 6.25
CA LYS A 16 -0.07 10.33 5.76
C LYS A 16 -0.02 10.37 4.22
N VAL A 17 0.70 9.45 3.60
CA VAL A 17 0.80 9.36 2.13
C VAL A 17 -0.57 9.12 1.52
N PHE A 18 -1.26 8.06 1.93
CA PHE A 18 -2.56 7.70 1.39
C PHE A 18 -3.60 8.79 1.59
N GLY A 19 -3.66 9.38 2.79
CA GLY A 19 -4.63 10.42 3.12
C GLY A 19 -4.44 11.69 2.30
N SER A 20 -3.21 12.19 2.18
CA SER A 20 -2.91 13.40 1.41
C SER A 20 -3.15 13.21 -0.10
N GLU A 21 -2.77 12.07 -0.68
CA GLU A 21 -3.00 11.78 -2.10
C GLU A 21 -4.49 11.56 -2.41
N THR A 22 -5.23 10.92 -1.50
CA THR A 22 -6.69 10.76 -1.63
C THR A 22 -7.40 12.12 -1.55
N SER A 23 -6.98 13.00 -0.63
CA SER A 23 -7.53 14.35 -0.49
C SER A 23 -7.31 15.18 -1.75
N ASP A 24 -6.09 15.19 -2.27
CA ASP A 24 -5.72 15.88 -3.51
C ASP A 24 -6.58 15.39 -4.70
N MET A 25 -6.69 14.08 -4.89
CA MET A 25 -7.53 13.48 -5.94
C MET A 25 -9.02 13.87 -5.79
N CYS A 26 -9.55 13.86 -4.57
CA CYS A 26 -10.95 14.24 -4.32
C CYS A 26 -11.21 15.72 -4.63
N ILE A 27 -10.31 16.61 -4.21
CA ILE A 27 -10.45 18.05 -4.43
C ILE A 27 -10.29 18.39 -5.90
N ASP A 28 -9.31 17.80 -6.59
CA ASP A 28 -9.11 17.96 -8.04
C ASP A 28 -10.36 17.51 -8.82
N THR A 29 -10.91 16.34 -8.46
CA THR A 29 -12.15 15.83 -9.05
C THR A 29 -13.35 16.78 -8.81
N CYS A 30 -13.48 17.30 -7.59
CA CYS A 30 -14.53 18.27 -7.26
C CYS A 30 -14.36 19.57 -8.07
N LEU A 31 -13.13 20.07 -8.20
CA LEU A 31 -12.83 21.26 -8.99
C LEU A 31 -13.24 21.05 -10.44
N GLN A 32 -12.92 19.87 -11.01
CA GLN A 32 -13.32 19.51 -12.37
C GLN A 32 -14.85 19.46 -12.55
N ILE A 33 -15.58 18.89 -11.57
CA ILE A 33 -17.06 18.82 -11.59
C ILE A 33 -17.66 20.22 -11.58
N PHE A 34 -17.11 21.16 -10.80
CA PHE A 34 -17.57 22.54 -10.75
C PHE A 34 -17.19 23.36 -11.99
N GLY A 35 -16.26 22.88 -12.80
CA GLY A 35 -15.80 23.57 -14.00
C GLY A 35 -15.24 24.96 -13.68
N GLY A 36 -15.60 25.97 -14.47
CA GLY A 36 -15.13 27.35 -14.27
C GLY A 36 -15.47 27.92 -12.88
N TYR A 37 -16.58 27.54 -12.29
CA TYR A 37 -16.95 27.95 -10.93
C TYR A 37 -16.01 27.35 -9.86
N GLY A 38 -15.41 26.19 -10.08
CA GLY A 38 -14.41 25.61 -9.20
C GLY A 38 -13.10 26.37 -9.18
N PHE A 39 -12.77 27.06 -10.29
CA PHE A 39 -11.50 27.75 -10.47
C PHE A 39 -11.50 29.18 -9.90
N ILE A 40 -12.65 29.87 -9.87
CA ILE A 40 -12.76 31.24 -9.40
C ILE A 40 -12.84 31.32 -7.88
N GLU A 41 -12.33 32.42 -7.29
CA GLU A 41 -12.16 32.55 -5.83
C GLU A 41 -13.45 32.78 -5.06
N GLU A 42 -14.54 33.15 -5.72
CA GLU A 42 -15.87 33.31 -5.13
C GLU A 42 -16.46 31.99 -4.60
N TYR A 43 -15.93 30.85 -5.08
CA TYR A 43 -16.32 29.52 -4.61
C TYR A 43 -15.22 28.88 -3.76
N PRO A 44 -15.57 28.02 -2.80
CA PRO A 44 -14.62 27.51 -1.81
C PRO A 44 -13.57 26.54 -2.39
N LEU A 45 -13.80 25.96 -3.57
CA LEU A 45 -12.93 24.91 -4.12
C LEU A 45 -11.56 25.42 -4.54
N ALA A 46 -11.45 26.62 -5.11
CA ALA A 46 -10.17 27.23 -5.47
C ALA A 46 -9.27 27.41 -4.23
N ARG A 47 -9.86 27.77 -3.10
CA ARG A 47 -9.17 27.86 -1.82
C ARG A 47 -8.81 26.47 -1.27
N ALA A 48 -9.76 25.52 -1.27
CA ALA A 48 -9.53 24.16 -0.81
C ALA A 48 -8.38 23.50 -1.58
N TYR A 49 -8.30 23.68 -2.91
CA TYR A 49 -7.23 23.16 -3.75
C TYR A 49 -5.86 23.71 -3.34
N ARG A 50 -5.76 25.00 -3.06
CA ARG A 50 -4.50 25.61 -2.59
C ARG A 50 -4.11 25.15 -1.19
N ASP A 51 -5.09 25.09 -0.29
CA ASP A 51 -4.86 24.69 1.10
C ASP A 51 -4.48 23.21 1.21
N ASP A 52 -5.01 22.34 0.35
CA ASP A 52 -4.70 20.91 0.35
C ASP A 52 -3.31 20.60 -0.22
N ARG A 53 -2.85 21.35 -1.22
CA ARG A 53 -1.58 21.06 -1.93
C ARG A 53 -0.38 20.95 -0.99
N ILE A 54 -0.38 21.66 0.13
CA ILE A 54 0.70 21.61 1.11
C ILE A 54 0.77 20.25 1.84
N ASN A 55 -0.33 19.49 1.90
CA ASN A 55 -0.40 18.23 2.63
C ASN A 55 0.55 17.15 2.08
N THR A 56 0.90 17.22 0.79
CA THR A 56 1.89 16.31 0.20
C THR A 56 3.33 16.73 0.47
N ILE A 57 3.56 17.94 0.98
CA ILE A 57 4.88 18.57 1.14
C ILE A 57 5.32 18.60 2.61
N TRP A 58 4.46 19.07 3.52
CA TRP A 58 4.84 19.25 4.92
C TRP A 58 4.84 17.94 5.72
N GLU A 59 5.42 17.98 6.91
CA GLU A 59 5.57 16.84 7.84
C GLU A 59 6.27 15.62 7.19
N GLY A 60 7.29 15.92 6.38
CA GLY A 60 7.92 14.99 5.47
C GLY A 60 7.12 14.87 4.18
N THR A 61 7.77 15.11 3.05
CA THR A 61 7.10 14.93 1.75
C THR A 61 6.60 13.49 1.59
N ASN A 62 5.67 13.26 0.68
CA ASN A 62 5.17 11.91 0.43
C ASN A 62 6.28 10.96 -0.01
N GLU A 63 7.27 11.45 -0.76
CA GLU A 63 8.46 10.70 -1.15
C GLU A 63 9.31 10.31 0.07
N ILE A 64 9.55 11.24 1.01
CA ILE A 64 10.29 10.96 2.25
C ILE A 64 9.52 9.96 3.12
N ASN A 65 8.21 10.09 3.23
CA ASN A 65 7.40 9.12 3.98
C ASN A 65 7.47 7.72 3.35
N ARG A 66 7.52 7.59 2.02
CA ARG A 66 7.75 6.30 1.34
C ARG A 66 9.11 5.71 1.69
N MET A 67 10.17 6.53 1.76
CA MET A 67 11.49 6.07 2.21
C MET A 67 11.48 5.63 3.68
N ILE A 68 10.74 6.32 4.54
CA ILE A 68 10.54 5.92 5.93
C ILE A 68 9.86 4.55 6.00
N ILE A 69 8.78 4.32 5.25
CA ILE A 69 8.08 3.03 5.22
C ILE A 69 9.05 1.90 4.89
N THR A 70 9.75 1.99 3.77
CA THR A 70 10.68 0.94 3.32
C THR A 70 11.86 0.77 4.28
N GLY A 71 12.44 1.86 4.77
CA GLY A 71 13.57 1.82 5.70
C GLY A 71 13.22 1.16 7.04
N TYR A 72 12.06 1.45 7.61
CA TYR A 72 11.60 0.80 8.85
C TYR A 72 11.21 -0.66 8.62
N MET A 73 10.60 -1.01 7.47
CA MET A 73 10.34 -2.41 7.13
C MET A 73 11.63 -3.22 7.03
N MET A 74 12.69 -2.67 6.40
CA MET A 74 14.03 -3.27 6.39
C MET A 74 14.57 -3.45 7.81
N LYS A 75 14.49 -2.41 8.65
CA LYS A 75 14.93 -2.47 10.05
C LYS A 75 14.21 -3.58 10.81
N LYS A 76 12.90 -3.71 10.68
CA LYS A 76 12.10 -4.78 11.32
C LYS A 76 12.53 -6.19 10.87
N VAL A 77 12.89 -6.37 9.60
CA VAL A 77 13.42 -7.65 9.09
C VAL A 77 14.81 -7.94 9.67
N LEU A 78 15.70 -6.96 9.70
CA LEU A 78 17.06 -7.11 10.24
C LEU A 78 17.09 -7.39 11.74
N LEU A 79 16.15 -6.85 12.50
CA LEU A 79 15.98 -7.08 13.95
C LEU A 79 15.15 -8.34 14.26
N GLU A 80 14.76 -9.11 13.23
CA GLU A 80 13.90 -10.30 13.35
C GLU A 80 12.51 -10.02 14.00
N GLU A 81 12.12 -8.75 14.07
CA GLU A 81 10.77 -8.37 14.50
C GLU A 81 9.71 -8.77 13.45
N LEU A 82 10.09 -8.78 12.17
CA LEU A 82 9.32 -9.32 11.05
C LEU A 82 9.99 -10.61 10.56
N SER A 83 9.40 -11.76 10.86
CA SER A 83 9.93 -13.08 10.51
C SER A 83 9.72 -13.42 9.03
N LEU A 84 10.28 -12.61 8.12
CA LEU A 84 10.13 -12.75 6.67
C LEU A 84 10.51 -14.15 6.17
N ARG A 85 11.62 -14.71 6.64
CA ARG A 85 12.08 -16.06 6.25
C ARG A 85 11.08 -17.16 6.62
N ASN A 86 10.47 -17.08 7.80
CA ASN A 86 9.50 -18.08 8.24
C ASN A 86 8.21 -17.97 7.43
N TYR A 87 7.82 -16.74 7.09
CA TYR A 87 6.66 -16.48 6.24
C TYR A 87 6.85 -17.05 4.83
N LEU A 88 8.04 -16.88 4.26
CA LEU A 88 8.38 -17.42 2.93
C LEU A 88 8.48 -18.94 2.91
N LYS A 89 9.00 -19.60 3.96
CA LYS A 89 8.98 -21.06 4.05
C LYS A 89 7.57 -21.63 4.05
N ALA A 90 6.63 -20.97 4.71
CA ALA A 90 5.21 -21.36 4.69
C ALA A 90 4.54 -21.16 3.33
N LEU A 91 5.15 -20.38 2.43
CA LEU A 91 4.62 -20.13 1.09
C LEU A 91 4.70 -21.38 0.21
N ASP A 92 5.76 -22.18 0.28
CA ASP A 92 5.89 -23.42 -0.49
C ASP A 92 4.78 -24.41 -0.13
N ASP A 93 4.46 -24.52 1.15
CA ASP A 93 3.36 -25.36 1.64
C ASP A 93 2.00 -24.85 1.11
N PHE A 94 1.83 -23.53 1.07
CA PHE A 94 0.61 -22.90 0.57
C PHE A 94 0.41 -23.09 -0.94
N LEU A 95 1.46 -22.97 -1.75
CA LEU A 95 1.39 -23.14 -3.19
C LEU A 95 1.01 -24.57 -3.59
N ASN A 96 1.30 -25.54 -2.73
CA ASN A 96 0.95 -26.95 -2.91
C ASN A 96 -0.45 -27.31 -2.38
N GLN A 97 -1.15 -26.40 -1.70
CA GLN A 97 -2.50 -26.62 -1.19
C GLN A 97 -3.55 -26.31 -2.26
N SER A 98 -4.62 -27.09 -2.29
CA SER A 98 -5.81 -26.76 -3.07
C SER A 98 -6.44 -25.47 -2.54
N LEU A 99 -6.97 -24.64 -3.46
CA LEU A 99 -7.66 -23.40 -3.10
C LEU A 99 -8.69 -23.68 -1.99
N PRO A 100 -8.66 -22.94 -0.89
CA PRO A 100 -9.65 -23.09 0.16
C PRO A 100 -11.05 -22.81 -0.43
N GLY A 101 -12.02 -23.62 -0.07
CA GLY A 101 -13.42 -23.33 -0.37
C GLY A 101 -13.77 -21.95 0.20
N LEU A 102 -14.42 -21.10 -0.60
CA LEU A 102 -14.89 -19.81 -0.11
C LEU A 102 -15.87 -20.06 1.05
N ALA A 103 -15.55 -19.50 2.21
CA ALA A 103 -16.43 -19.56 3.37
C ALA A 103 -17.71 -18.74 3.13
N ASP A 104 -18.74 -18.97 3.94
CA ASP A 104 -20.01 -18.19 3.92
C ASP A 104 -19.85 -16.72 4.39
N ASP A 105 -18.65 -16.17 4.29
CA ASP A 105 -18.32 -14.78 4.62
C ASP A 105 -18.42 -13.93 3.35
N PRO A 106 -19.20 -12.85 3.35
CA PRO A 106 -19.40 -11.97 2.18
C PRO A 106 -18.13 -11.39 1.60
N LEU A 107 -17.03 -11.30 2.38
CA LEU A 107 -15.72 -10.78 1.96
C LEU A 107 -14.63 -11.86 1.92
N SER A 108 -15.00 -13.14 1.84
CA SER A 108 -14.03 -14.25 1.83
C SER A 108 -13.06 -14.17 0.65
N SER A 109 -13.53 -13.76 -0.52
CA SER A 109 -12.72 -13.57 -1.73
C SER A 109 -11.70 -12.45 -1.56
N GLU A 110 -12.12 -11.33 -1.00
CA GLU A 110 -11.27 -10.15 -0.74
C GLU A 110 -10.23 -10.44 0.34
N LYS A 111 -10.60 -11.17 1.40
CA LYS A 111 -9.67 -11.64 2.43
C LYS A 111 -8.62 -12.59 1.86
N TYR A 112 -9.04 -13.51 1.00
CA TYR A 112 -8.11 -14.40 0.28
C TYR A 112 -7.17 -13.61 -0.63
N GLY A 113 -7.70 -12.64 -1.38
CA GLY A 113 -6.91 -11.73 -2.21
C GLY A 113 -5.87 -10.95 -1.40
N LEU A 114 -6.26 -10.44 -0.23
CA LEU A 114 -5.36 -9.73 0.70
C LEU A 114 -4.21 -10.64 1.17
N GLU A 115 -4.50 -11.88 1.57
CA GLU A 115 -3.46 -12.81 1.99
C GLU A 115 -2.48 -13.15 0.86
N ASN A 116 -2.96 -13.27 -0.38
CA ASN A 116 -2.09 -13.45 -1.54
C ASN A 116 -1.25 -12.20 -1.84
N ALA A 117 -1.82 -11.01 -1.64
CA ALA A 117 -1.10 -9.75 -1.77
C ALA A 117 0.05 -9.65 -0.75
N LYS A 118 -0.20 -10.03 0.52
CA LYS A 118 0.85 -10.09 1.56
C LYS A 118 1.98 -11.04 1.17
N ARG A 119 1.64 -12.21 0.59
CA ARG A 119 2.63 -13.19 0.12
C ARG A 119 3.46 -12.63 -1.04
N LEU A 120 2.81 -12.01 -2.01
CA LEU A 120 3.49 -11.36 -3.13
C LEU A 120 4.44 -10.26 -2.65
N ALA A 121 3.98 -9.41 -1.74
CA ALA A 121 4.82 -8.36 -1.15
C ALA A 121 6.04 -8.93 -0.42
N ALA A 122 5.86 -10.00 0.35
CA ALA A 122 6.94 -10.67 1.05
C ALA A 122 7.99 -11.23 0.08
N LEU A 123 7.57 -11.84 -1.03
CA LEU A 123 8.46 -12.33 -2.09
C LEU A 123 9.26 -11.20 -2.73
N VAL A 124 8.57 -10.17 -3.21
CA VAL A 124 9.19 -9.03 -3.90
C VAL A 124 10.15 -8.29 -2.97
N PHE A 125 9.79 -8.14 -1.69
CA PHE A 125 10.66 -7.51 -0.70
C PHE A 125 11.88 -8.38 -0.37
N HIS A 126 11.71 -9.69 -0.29
CA HIS A 126 12.81 -10.63 -0.09
C HIS A 126 13.80 -10.59 -1.26
N GLU A 127 13.32 -10.62 -2.50
CA GLU A 127 14.16 -10.51 -3.69
C GLU A 127 14.95 -9.20 -3.69
N ALA A 128 14.30 -8.07 -3.36
CA ALA A 128 14.98 -6.78 -3.24
C ALA A 128 16.06 -6.77 -2.15
N LEU A 129 15.79 -7.40 -1.00
CA LEU A 129 16.78 -7.52 0.08
C LEU A 129 17.93 -8.46 -0.29
N CYS A 130 17.70 -9.52 -1.07
CA CYS A 130 18.75 -10.42 -1.54
C CYS A 130 19.68 -9.74 -2.54
N GLU A 131 19.12 -8.89 -3.42
CA GLU A 131 19.88 -8.20 -4.47
C GLU A 131 20.68 -7.02 -3.89
N TYR A 132 20.03 -6.14 -3.13
CA TYR A 132 20.65 -4.89 -2.68
C TYR A 132 21.12 -4.91 -1.22
N GLY A 133 20.66 -5.84 -0.41
CA GLY A 133 21.02 -5.90 1.01
C GLY A 133 20.77 -4.57 1.73
N GLN A 134 21.81 -4.02 2.36
CA GLN A 134 21.73 -2.74 3.04
C GLN A 134 21.69 -1.53 2.10
N ASP A 135 22.09 -1.70 0.84
CA ASP A 135 22.09 -0.63 -0.16
C ASP A 135 20.69 -0.35 -0.72
N LEU A 136 19.70 -1.21 -0.46
CA LEU A 136 18.30 -0.98 -0.81
C LEU A 136 17.78 0.38 -0.35
N LYS A 137 18.28 0.92 0.75
CA LYS A 137 17.96 2.27 1.25
C LYS A 137 18.35 3.40 0.28
N HIS A 138 19.26 3.14 -0.67
CA HIS A 138 19.70 4.09 -1.67
C HIS A 138 18.96 3.95 -3.00
N GLU A 139 18.26 2.84 -3.21
CA GLU A 139 17.44 2.53 -4.38
C GLU A 139 16.05 3.17 -4.23
N GLN A 140 15.97 4.50 -4.43
CA GLN A 140 14.78 5.29 -4.10
C GLN A 140 13.54 4.88 -4.91
N GLN A 141 13.69 4.59 -6.21
CA GLN A 141 12.57 4.16 -7.06
C GLN A 141 12.02 2.80 -6.62
N LEU A 142 12.91 1.88 -6.27
CA LEU A 142 12.52 0.58 -5.73
C LEU A 142 11.87 0.72 -4.36
N GLY A 143 12.44 1.58 -3.51
CA GLY A 143 11.90 1.90 -2.20
C GLY A 143 10.50 2.50 -2.26
N GLU A 144 10.24 3.39 -3.22
CA GLU A 144 8.93 3.96 -3.50
C GLU A 144 7.91 2.89 -3.89
N ALA A 145 8.24 2.03 -4.86
CA ALA A 145 7.36 0.96 -5.31
C ALA A 145 7.02 -0.03 -4.18
N LEU A 146 8.00 -0.39 -3.35
CA LEU A 146 7.79 -1.24 -2.17
C LEU A 146 6.89 -0.56 -1.13
N ALA A 147 7.11 0.72 -0.86
CA ALA A 147 6.28 1.49 0.06
C ALA A 147 4.82 1.56 -0.40
N ASP A 148 4.60 1.74 -1.70
CA ASP A 148 3.25 1.74 -2.29
C ASP A 148 2.58 0.37 -2.17
N ILE A 149 3.31 -0.73 -2.41
CA ILE A 149 2.80 -2.09 -2.19
C ILE A 149 2.36 -2.29 -0.73
N PHE A 150 3.19 -1.89 0.23
CA PHE A 150 2.86 -2.01 1.66
C PHE A 150 1.67 -1.13 2.05
N THR A 151 1.58 0.08 1.49
CA THR A 151 0.45 1.00 1.72
C THR A 151 -0.86 0.43 1.17
N GLU A 152 -0.85 -0.16 -0.02
CA GLU A 152 -2.04 -0.82 -0.59
C GLU A 152 -2.52 -1.99 0.25
N ILE A 153 -1.61 -2.81 0.79
CA ILE A 153 -1.96 -3.91 1.71
C ILE A 153 -2.61 -3.36 2.98
N PHE A 154 -1.99 -2.36 3.59
CA PHE A 154 -2.48 -1.75 4.83
C PHE A 154 -3.87 -1.13 4.66
N THR A 155 -4.09 -0.40 3.57
CA THR A 155 -5.38 0.23 3.29
C THR A 155 -6.45 -0.79 2.92
N MET A 156 -6.13 -1.82 2.11
CA MET A 156 -7.04 -2.90 1.77
C MET A 156 -7.47 -3.68 3.03
N GLU A 157 -6.52 -4.01 3.93
CA GLU A 157 -6.80 -4.66 5.21
C GLU A 157 -7.71 -3.82 6.09
N SER A 158 -7.42 -2.51 6.17
CA SER A 158 -8.23 -1.55 6.94
C SER A 158 -9.67 -1.45 6.42
N VAL A 159 -9.86 -1.43 5.10
CA VAL A 159 -11.19 -1.41 4.46
C VAL A 159 -11.96 -2.70 4.77
N ILE A 160 -11.33 -3.86 4.59
CA ILE A 160 -11.95 -5.16 4.86
C ILE A 160 -12.32 -5.28 6.34
N ALA A 161 -11.42 -4.90 7.26
CA ALA A 161 -11.67 -4.92 8.70
C ALA A 161 -12.83 -4.00 9.08
N ARG A 162 -12.86 -2.79 8.54
CA ARG A 162 -13.94 -1.81 8.79
C ARG A 162 -15.30 -2.33 8.32
N VAL A 163 -15.38 -2.87 7.11
CA VAL A 163 -16.64 -3.39 6.57
C VAL A 163 -17.09 -4.64 7.32
N SER A 164 -16.19 -5.56 7.65
CA SER A 164 -16.50 -6.73 8.48
C SER A 164 -17.06 -6.33 9.85
N HIS A 165 -16.50 -5.26 10.47
CA HIS A 165 -17.01 -4.73 11.73
C HIS A 165 -18.42 -4.12 11.59
N ILE A 166 -18.67 -3.34 10.54
CA ILE A 166 -19.99 -2.75 10.25
C ILE A 166 -21.04 -3.84 10.04
N GLN A 167 -20.69 -4.89 9.30
CA GLN A 167 -21.59 -6.02 9.04
C GLN A 167 -21.97 -6.78 10.31
N SER A 168 -21.00 -7.01 11.21
CA SER A 168 -21.26 -7.69 12.48
C SER A 168 -22.11 -6.86 13.44
N ALA A 169 -22.01 -5.53 13.40
CA ALA A 169 -22.71 -4.64 14.32
C ALA A 169 -24.13 -4.27 13.85
N ASN A 170 -24.33 -4.06 12.54
CA ASN A 170 -25.56 -3.43 11.99
C ASN A 170 -26.28 -4.31 10.94
N GLY A 171 -25.80 -5.54 10.68
CA GLY A 171 -26.22 -6.33 9.54
C GLY A 171 -25.57 -5.84 8.22
N ALA A 172 -25.60 -6.69 7.21
CA ALA A 172 -24.91 -6.42 5.95
C ALA A 172 -25.49 -5.21 5.20
N SER A 173 -24.77 -4.08 5.22
CA SER A 173 -24.99 -3.03 4.23
C SER A 173 -24.40 -3.48 2.90
N ASN A 174 -25.25 -3.69 1.90
CA ASN A 174 -24.80 -4.11 0.56
C ASN A 174 -23.82 -3.10 -0.05
N MET A 175 -24.03 -1.80 0.17
CA MET A 175 -23.19 -0.73 -0.36
C MET A 175 -21.75 -0.78 0.17
N SER A 176 -21.56 -0.96 1.49
CA SER A 176 -20.22 -1.04 2.09
C SER A 176 -19.44 -2.24 1.55
N SER A 177 -20.11 -3.37 1.34
CA SER A 177 -19.50 -4.57 0.75
C SER A 177 -19.08 -4.34 -0.69
N ILE A 178 -19.93 -3.66 -1.49
CA ILE A 178 -19.61 -3.32 -2.89
C ILE A 178 -18.38 -2.41 -2.95
N ILE A 179 -18.34 -1.37 -2.11
CA ILE A 179 -17.19 -0.46 -2.04
C ILE A 179 -15.91 -1.22 -1.67
N ALA A 180 -15.96 -2.10 -0.66
CA ALA A 180 -14.82 -2.91 -0.27
C ALA A 180 -14.31 -3.82 -1.41
N ARG A 181 -15.23 -4.42 -2.17
CA ARG A 181 -14.89 -5.28 -3.33
C ARG A 181 -14.23 -4.49 -4.44
N ILE A 182 -14.78 -3.33 -4.80
CA ILE A 182 -14.19 -2.46 -5.84
C ILE A 182 -12.79 -2.06 -5.40
N TYR A 183 -12.64 -1.56 -4.19
CA TYR A 183 -11.35 -1.13 -3.65
C TYR A 183 -10.33 -2.28 -3.63
N ALA A 184 -10.73 -3.47 -3.20
CA ALA A 184 -9.85 -4.64 -3.17
C ALA A 184 -9.36 -5.04 -4.57
N VAL A 185 -10.23 -5.01 -5.58
CA VAL A 185 -9.84 -5.31 -6.96
C VAL A 185 -8.86 -4.26 -7.50
N GLU A 186 -9.12 -2.98 -7.28
CA GLU A 186 -8.23 -1.89 -7.71
C GLU A 186 -6.86 -1.98 -7.04
N SER A 187 -6.82 -2.20 -5.72
CA SER A 187 -5.58 -2.39 -4.97
C SER A 187 -4.78 -3.60 -5.47
N LEU A 188 -5.42 -4.73 -5.73
CA LEU A 188 -4.77 -5.94 -6.26
C LEU A 188 -4.18 -5.70 -7.67
N LEU A 189 -4.89 -4.98 -8.54
CA LEU A 189 -4.40 -4.62 -9.87
C LEU A 189 -3.19 -3.67 -9.79
N LYS A 190 -3.24 -2.67 -8.89
CA LYS A 190 -2.13 -1.74 -8.65
C LYS A 190 -0.90 -2.49 -8.12
N MET A 191 -1.07 -3.33 -7.10
CA MET A 191 0.01 -4.15 -6.55
C MET A 191 0.63 -5.09 -7.58
N LYS A 192 -0.17 -5.73 -8.44
CA LYS A 192 0.32 -6.56 -9.54
C LYS A 192 1.19 -5.76 -10.52
N SER A 193 0.80 -4.53 -10.83
CA SER A 193 1.58 -3.65 -11.71
C SER A 193 2.91 -3.25 -11.06
N LEU A 194 2.88 -2.81 -9.80
CA LEU A 194 4.06 -2.43 -9.02
C LEU A 194 5.04 -3.60 -8.86
N SER A 195 4.54 -4.78 -8.50
CA SER A 195 5.38 -5.98 -8.33
C SER A 195 6.06 -6.38 -9.63
N LYS A 196 5.38 -6.26 -10.77
CA LYS A 196 6.00 -6.47 -12.08
C LYS A 196 7.08 -5.45 -12.37
N ALA A 197 6.84 -4.16 -12.11
CA ALA A 197 7.83 -3.11 -12.30
C ALA A 197 9.09 -3.38 -11.46
N VAL A 198 8.93 -3.76 -10.19
CA VAL A 198 10.04 -4.16 -9.32
C VAL A 198 10.82 -5.34 -9.93
N SER A 199 10.14 -6.45 -10.24
CA SER A 199 10.82 -7.67 -10.73
C SER A 199 11.48 -7.48 -12.09
N TYR A 200 10.84 -6.78 -13.04
CA TYR A 200 11.38 -6.68 -14.39
C TYR A 200 12.34 -5.51 -14.58
N THR A 201 12.12 -4.39 -13.92
CA THR A 201 12.89 -3.16 -14.16
C THR A 201 14.10 -3.07 -13.24
N HIS A 202 13.95 -3.50 -11.99
CA HIS A 202 15.00 -3.32 -10.98
C HIS A 202 15.79 -4.59 -10.69
N LEU A 203 15.17 -5.78 -10.66
CA LEU A 203 15.86 -7.01 -10.29
C LEU A 203 16.48 -7.73 -11.49
N ARG A 204 15.80 -7.78 -12.66
CA ARG A 204 16.34 -8.43 -13.87
C ARG A 204 17.26 -7.56 -14.72
N ALA A 205 17.24 -6.24 -14.56
CA ALA A 205 18.14 -5.36 -15.30
C ALA A 205 19.63 -5.62 -14.95
N HIS A 206 19.90 -6.13 -13.75
CA HIS A 206 21.26 -6.53 -13.35
C HIS A 206 21.75 -7.81 -14.03
N GLU A 207 20.88 -8.77 -14.35
CA GLU A 207 21.28 -9.98 -15.08
C GLU A 207 21.73 -9.67 -16.52
N THR A 208 21.15 -8.65 -17.16
CA THR A 208 21.53 -8.25 -18.52
C THR A 208 22.80 -7.40 -18.59
N SER A 209 23.18 -6.72 -17.52
CA SER A 209 24.43 -5.93 -17.46
C SER A 209 25.69 -6.77 -17.24
N LEU A 210 25.56 -8.04 -16.85
CA LEU A 210 26.66 -8.98 -16.71
C LEU A 210 27.00 -9.71 -18.03
N HIS A 211 26.24 -9.50 -19.11
CA HIS A 211 26.43 -10.13 -20.42
C HIS A 211 26.72 -9.12 -21.55
N LEU A 212 27.03 -7.86 -21.23
CA LEU A 212 27.58 -6.87 -22.13
C LEU A 212 28.94 -6.39 -21.65
#